data_98e0e7b3836d68752c6b0f70837cac59
#
_entry.id   98e0e7b3836d68752c6b0f70837cac59
#
_cell.length_a   1.000
_cell.length_b   1.000
_cell.length_c   1.000
_cell.angle_alpha   90.00
_cell.angle_beta   90.00
_cell.angle_gamma   90.00
#
_symmetry.space_group_name_H-M   'P 1'
#
loop_
_entity.id
_entity.type
_entity.pdbx_description
1 polymer ?
#
loop_
_entity_poly.entity_id
_entity_poly.type
_entity_poly.pdbx_seq_one_letter_code
_entity_poly.pdbx_strand_id
1 'polypeptide(L)'
;FFETIKSYSISSKELKKRVIFSDIDELNHKLEKKEKVLVLTSHQCNWEWLLLASQLNLNQPLNVIYKSISNRNIDKSLIKSRSRFGSKLIESKKALLHIRRNIKKIGIIALVADQSPIKKNKKSWRILLNQDTAFFKSVEYLPRLLNSHVYFASMERLSRGKYSVKFDLISTPNQNLNKDILSEYVRKLEHQIKQKPDEWLWTHKRWKFTREDI
;
A
#
# COMPACT_ATOMS: atom_id res chain seq x y z
N PHE A 1 5.60 -13.98 10.97
CA PHE A 1 5.61 -13.53 12.39
C PHE A 1 7.00 -13.05 12.83
N PHE A 2 8.06 -13.88 12.76
CA PHE A 2 9.41 -13.51 13.20
C PHE A 2 9.98 -12.30 12.47
N GLU A 3 9.72 -12.15 11.19
CA GLU A 3 10.19 -11.02 10.39
C GLU A 3 9.49 -9.72 10.76
N THR A 4 8.20 -9.78 11.14
CA THR A 4 7.47 -8.61 11.68
C THR A 4 8.11 -8.14 12.99
N ILE A 5 8.49 -9.06 13.88
CA ILE A 5 9.25 -8.72 15.10
C ILE A 5 10.61 -8.12 14.71
N LYS A 6 11.31 -8.72 13.76
CA LYS A 6 12.60 -8.23 13.29
C LYS A 6 12.53 -6.81 12.67
N SER A 7 11.36 -6.37 12.21
CA SER A 7 11.15 -4.98 11.73
C SER A 7 11.52 -3.91 12.76
N TYR A 8 11.46 -4.24 14.04
CA TYR A 8 11.82 -3.32 15.12
C TYR A 8 13.34 -3.10 15.28
N SER A 9 14.16 -4.04 14.84
CA SER A 9 15.62 -4.04 15.09
C SER A 9 16.49 -4.19 13.85
N ILE A 10 15.94 -4.62 12.71
CA ILE A 10 16.72 -4.83 11.47
C ILE A 10 17.44 -3.53 11.05
N SER A 11 18.74 -3.64 10.74
CA SER A 11 19.51 -2.48 10.28
C SER A 11 19.14 -2.10 8.82
N SER A 12 19.37 -0.84 8.46
CA SER A 12 19.19 -0.37 7.07
C SER A 12 20.04 -1.17 6.08
N LYS A 13 21.30 -1.47 6.46
CA LYS A 13 22.23 -2.26 5.63
C LYS A 13 21.71 -3.67 5.39
N GLU A 14 21.20 -4.33 6.42
CA GLU A 14 20.66 -5.68 6.32
C GLU A 14 19.36 -5.70 5.50
N LEU A 15 18.46 -4.73 5.74
CA LEU A 15 17.20 -4.64 5.02
C LEU A 15 17.40 -4.39 3.51
N LYS A 16 18.34 -3.50 3.13
CA LYS A 16 18.69 -3.26 1.73
C LYS A 16 19.24 -4.50 1.02
N LYS A 17 19.94 -5.39 1.73
CA LYS A 17 20.41 -6.68 1.19
C LYS A 17 19.28 -7.71 1.01
N ARG A 18 18.20 -7.57 1.77
CA ARG A 18 17.10 -8.54 1.80
C ARG A 18 15.93 -8.18 0.90
N VAL A 19 15.73 -6.90 0.64
CA VAL A 19 14.64 -6.41 -0.22
C VAL A 19 15.26 -5.66 -1.38
N ILE A 20 15.12 -6.22 -2.58
CA ILE A 20 15.68 -5.70 -3.82
C ILE A 20 14.53 -5.10 -4.63
N PHE A 21 14.75 -3.92 -5.21
CA PHE A 21 13.80 -3.24 -6.07
C PHE A 21 14.28 -3.26 -7.52
N SER A 22 13.40 -3.55 -8.46
CA SER A 22 13.70 -3.45 -9.90
C SER A 22 13.52 -2.03 -10.44
N ASP A 23 12.51 -1.31 -9.95
CA ASP A 23 12.01 -0.09 -10.64
C ASP A 23 11.84 1.11 -9.69
N ILE A 24 12.53 1.14 -8.53
CA ILE A 24 12.39 2.23 -7.53
C ILE A 24 12.89 3.58 -8.07
N ASP A 25 13.85 3.55 -8.98
CA ASP A 25 14.44 4.76 -9.59
C ASP A 25 13.42 5.48 -10.48
N GLU A 26 12.48 4.77 -11.11
CA GLU A 26 11.38 5.38 -11.84
C GLU A 26 10.52 6.26 -10.92
N LEU A 27 10.20 5.76 -9.71
CA LEU A 27 9.44 6.53 -8.72
C LEU A 27 10.22 7.76 -8.27
N ASN A 28 11.52 7.59 -7.99
CA ASN A 28 12.40 8.71 -7.59
C ASN A 28 12.46 9.79 -8.67
N HIS A 29 12.58 9.40 -9.93
CA HIS A 29 12.58 10.34 -11.05
C HIS A 29 11.27 11.14 -11.16
N LYS A 30 10.08 10.48 -10.92
CA LYS A 30 8.81 11.20 -10.84
C LYS A 30 8.80 12.21 -9.71
N LEU A 31 9.29 11.82 -8.53
CA LEU A 31 9.33 12.67 -7.35
C LEU A 31 10.27 13.87 -7.52
N GLU A 32 11.40 13.71 -8.20
CA GLU A 32 12.33 14.79 -8.55
C GLU A 32 11.67 15.83 -9.48
N LYS A 33 10.84 15.36 -10.41
CA LYS A 33 10.01 16.23 -11.27
C LYS A 33 8.81 16.85 -10.54
N LYS A 34 8.70 16.66 -9.20
CA LYS A 34 7.56 17.11 -8.38
C LYS A 34 6.21 16.49 -8.80
N GLU A 35 6.25 15.41 -9.57
CA GLU A 35 5.06 14.62 -9.88
C GLU A 35 4.65 13.81 -8.65
N LYS A 36 3.36 13.53 -8.51
CA LYS A 36 2.85 12.78 -7.36
C LYS A 36 2.71 11.31 -7.70
N VAL A 37 2.98 10.47 -6.71
CA VAL A 37 2.91 9.02 -6.83
C VAL A 37 1.95 8.47 -5.78
N LEU A 38 1.01 7.63 -6.21
CA LEU A 38 0.18 6.79 -5.35
C LEU A 38 0.60 5.33 -5.55
N VAL A 39 1.02 4.67 -4.48
CA VAL A 39 1.34 3.25 -4.48
C VAL A 39 0.20 2.48 -3.84
N LEU A 40 -0.39 1.56 -4.59
CA LEU A 40 -1.36 0.58 -4.11
C LEU A 40 -0.65 -0.75 -3.91
N THR A 41 -0.87 -1.39 -2.78
CA THR A 41 -0.29 -2.71 -2.47
C THR A 41 -1.26 -3.59 -1.69
N SER A 42 -0.84 -4.77 -1.29
CA SER A 42 -1.63 -5.76 -0.55
C SER A 42 -0.91 -6.27 0.69
N HIS A 43 -1.65 -6.93 1.59
CA HIS A 43 -1.09 -7.69 2.71
C HIS A 43 -0.58 -9.06 2.23
N GLN A 44 0.28 -9.06 1.25
CA GLN A 44 0.95 -10.25 0.74
C GLN A 44 2.44 -10.19 1.07
N CYS A 45 3.02 -11.36 1.29
CA CYS A 45 4.44 -11.50 1.57
C CYS A 45 4.85 -10.75 2.85
N ASN A 46 5.89 -9.92 2.82
CA ASN A 46 6.37 -9.13 3.96
C ASN A 46 6.14 -7.63 3.76
N TRP A 47 4.88 -7.18 3.84
CA TRP A 47 4.49 -5.77 3.66
C TRP A 47 5.13 -4.82 4.70
N GLU A 48 5.54 -5.30 5.87
CA GLU A 48 6.27 -4.48 6.86
C GLU A 48 7.67 -4.13 6.33
N TRP A 49 8.38 -5.12 5.77
CA TRP A 49 9.69 -4.86 5.17
C TRP A 49 9.57 -4.11 3.85
N LEU A 50 8.49 -4.30 3.08
CA LEU A 50 8.20 -3.50 1.90
C LEU A 50 8.15 -2.02 2.25
N LEU A 51 7.40 -1.63 3.29
CA LEU A 51 7.30 -0.25 3.77
C LEU A 51 8.68 0.30 4.16
N LEU A 52 9.39 -0.42 5.05
CA LEU A 52 10.67 0.02 5.58
C LEU A 52 11.75 0.14 4.49
N ALA A 53 11.82 -0.85 3.60
CA ALA A 53 12.79 -0.86 2.52
C ALA A 53 12.47 0.19 1.44
N SER A 54 11.19 0.42 1.13
CA SER A 54 10.79 1.50 0.22
C SER A 54 11.28 2.84 0.73
N GLN A 55 11.10 3.14 2.04
CA GLN A 55 11.59 4.41 2.59
C GLN A 55 13.11 4.56 2.51
N LEU A 56 13.87 3.47 2.64
CA LEU A 56 15.34 3.52 2.54
C LEU A 56 15.86 3.76 1.11
N ASN A 57 15.01 3.57 0.10
CA ASN A 57 15.37 3.70 -1.31
C ASN A 57 14.65 4.87 -2.00
N LEU A 58 13.67 5.49 -1.33
CA LEU A 58 13.01 6.70 -1.82
C LEU A 58 13.75 7.95 -1.35
N ASN A 59 13.86 8.95 -2.24
CA ASN A 59 14.48 10.25 -1.97
C ASN A 59 13.52 11.25 -1.29
N GLN A 60 12.26 10.86 -1.03
CA GLN A 60 11.26 11.64 -0.30
C GLN A 60 10.56 10.80 0.78
N PRO A 61 10.03 11.44 1.84
CA PRO A 61 9.27 10.72 2.87
C PRO A 61 8.04 10.01 2.30
N LEU A 62 7.97 8.69 2.50
CA LEU A 62 6.81 7.88 2.15
C LEU A 62 5.67 8.15 3.13
N ASN A 63 4.55 8.67 2.65
CA ASN A 63 3.34 8.85 3.45
C ASN A 63 2.50 7.57 3.36
N VAL A 64 2.18 6.96 4.50
CA VAL A 64 1.47 5.66 4.54
C VAL A 64 0.16 5.81 5.28
N ILE A 65 -0.94 5.48 4.62
CA ILE A 65 -2.25 5.44 5.26
C ILE A 65 -2.38 4.15 6.05
N TYR A 66 -2.61 4.25 7.36
CA TYR A 66 -2.75 3.11 8.24
C TYR A 66 -4.03 3.19 9.10
N LYS A 67 -4.52 2.05 9.55
CA LYS A 67 -5.61 1.94 10.51
C LYS A 67 -5.03 1.76 11.90
N SER A 68 -5.37 2.65 12.83
CA SER A 68 -4.94 2.54 14.23
C SER A 68 -5.52 1.29 14.89
N ILE A 69 -4.75 0.70 15.80
CA ILE A 69 -5.12 -0.48 16.57
C ILE A 69 -5.71 -0.04 17.91
N SER A 70 -6.67 -0.80 18.45
CA SER A 70 -7.36 -0.47 19.70
C SER A 70 -6.40 -0.41 20.92
N ASN A 71 -5.43 -1.31 20.96
CA ASN A 71 -4.41 -1.28 22.00
C ASN A 71 -3.39 -0.18 21.71
N ARG A 72 -3.43 0.89 22.52
CA ARG A 72 -2.58 2.08 22.34
C ARG A 72 -1.08 1.79 22.41
N ASN A 73 -0.65 0.83 23.22
CA ASN A 73 0.77 0.50 23.37
C ASN A 73 1.29 -0.24 22.13
N ILE A 74 0.50 -1.18 21.63
CA ILE A 74 0.82 -1.89 20.38
C ILE A 74 0.81 -0.89 19.21
N ASP A 75 -0.20 -0.02 19.13
CA ASP A 75 -0.28 0.99 18.06
C ASP A 75 0.94 1.91 18.06
N LYS A 76 1.33 2.47 19.20
CA LYS A 76 2.54 3.28 19.35
C LYS A 76 3.81 2.54 18.95
N SER A 77 3.92 1.27 19.33
CA SER A 77 5.07 0.43 18.98
C SER A 77 5.15 0.20 17.47
N LEU A 78 4.03 -0.12 16.82
CA LEU A 78 3.95 -0.27 15.36
C LEU A 78 4.29 1.02 14.62
N ILE A 79 3.75 2.17 15.09
CA ILE A 79 4.09 3.48 14.52
C ILE A 79 5.59 3.71 14.60
N LYS A 80 6.21 3.48 15.76
CA LYS A 80 7.66 3.63 15.97
C LYS A 80 8.46 2.74 15.02
N SER A 81 8.06 1.47 14.86
CA SER A 81 8.72 0.54 13.95
C SER A 81 8.61 1.01 12.49
N ARG A 82 7.39 1.33 12.04
CA ARG A 82 7.10 1.70 10.65
C ARG A 82 7.70 3.04 10.23
N SER A 83 7.86 3.99 11.18
CA SER A 83 8.43 5.32 10.90
C SER A 83 9.94 5.43 11.10
N ARG A 84 10.61 4.36 11.54
CA ARG A 84 12.02 4.41 11.97
C ARG A 84 13.03 4.82 10.90
N PHE A 85 12.65 4.76 9.64
CA PHE A 85 13.48 5.22 8.51
C PHE A 85 12.94 6.49 7.84
N GLY A 86 11.98 7.20 8.47
CA GLY A 86 11.49 8.49 8.00
C GLY A 86 10.12 8.47 7.34
N SER A 87 9.44 7.32 7.23
CA SER A 87 8.06 7.25 6.75
C SER A 87 7.10 8.03 7.64
N LYS A 88 6.11 8.69 7.05
CA LYS A 88 5.06 9.45 7.74
C LYS A 88 3.76 8.64 7.76
N LEU A 89 3.30 8.25 8.94
CA LEU A 89 2.08 7.49 9.09
C LEU A 89 0.87 8.43 9.24
N ILE A 90 -0.15 8.23 8.42
CA ILE A 90 -1.37 9.02 8.40
C ILE A 90 -2.53 8.11 8.82
N GLU A 91 -3.15 8.40 9.96
CA GLU A 91 -4.31 7.64 10.42
C GLU A 91 -5.45 7.73 9.40
N SER A 92 -6.03 6.59 9.02
CA SER A 92 -7.04 6.48 7.95
C SER A 92 -8.27 7.37 8.18
N LYS A 93 -8.70 7.56 9.44
CA LYS A 93 -9.82 8.45 9.80
C LYS A 93 -9.55 9.93 9.48
N LYS A 94 -8.28 10.35 9.48
CA LYS A 94 -7.84 11.73 9.25
C LYS A 94 -7.20 11.90 7.87
N ALA A 95 -7.04 10.81 7.11
CA ALA A 95 -6.21 10.79 5.90
C ALA A 95 -6.67 11.81 4.86
N LEU A 96 -7.97 11.86 4.57
CA LEU A 96 -8.50 12.77 3.55
C LEU A 96 -8.24 14.25 3.89
N LEU A 97 -8.48 14.63 5.15
CA LEU A 97 -8.26 16.01 5.61
C LEU A 97 -6.76 16.34 5.61
N HIS A 98 -5.93 15.40 6.09
CA HIS A 98 -4.48 15.56 6.10
C HIS A 98 -3.91 15.73 4.69
N ILE A 99 -4.34 14.88 3.75
CA ILE A 99 -3.92 14.94 2.34
C ILE A 99 -4.31 16.28 1.71
N ARG A 100 -5.57 16.72 1.87
CA ARG A 100 -6.03 18.01 1.32
C ARG A 100 -5.23 19.20 1.84
N ARG A 101 -4.95 19.23 3.14
CA ARG A 101 -4.16 20.31 3.78
C ARG A 101 -2.69 20.32 3.35
N ASN A 102 -2.14 19.17 3.04
CA ASN A 102 -0.72 19.00 2.73
C ASN A 102 -0.46 18.61 1.27
N ILE A 103 -1.43 18.74 0.38
CA ILE A 103 -1.39 18.23 -0.99
C ILE A 103 -0.18 18.73 -1.78
N LYS A 104 0.28 19.96 -1.53
CA LYS A 104 1.46 20.55 -2.18
C LYS A 104 2.79 19.97 -1.65
N LYS A 105 2.80 19.43 -0.43
CA LYS A 105 4.01 18.91 0.25
C LYS A 105 4.18 17.40 0.12
N ILE A 106 3.11 16.69 -0.25
CA ILE A 106 3.09 15.24 -0.38
C ILE A 106 3.51 14.88 -1.81
N GLY A 107 4.63 14.17 -1.95
CA GLY A 107 5.08 13.61 -3.23
C GLY A 107 4.56 12.19 -3.43
N ILE A 108 4.66 11.33 -2.40
CA ILE A 108 4.29 9.92 -2.50
C ILE A 108 3.39 9.47 -1.34
N ILE A 109 2.36 8.68 -1.66
CA ILE A 109 1.45 8.02 -0.69
C ILE A 109 1.40 6.53 -0.99
N ALA A 110 1.42 5.70 0.05
CA ALA A 110 1.15 4.27 -0.05
C ALA A 110 -0.14 3.89 0.68
N LEU A 111 -0.90 3.00 0.08
CA LEU A 111 -2.14 2.44 0.59
C LEU A 111 -2.17 0.92 0.40
N VAL A 112 -2.28 0.18 1.50
CA VAL A 112 -2.58 -1.26 1.47
C VAL A 112 -4.10 -1.41 1.37
N ALA A 113 -4.62 -1.83 0.21
CA ALA A 113 -6.04 -1.65 -0.14
C ALA A 113 -6.86 -2.95 -0.25
N ASP A 114 -6.26 -4.10 0.05
CA ASP A 114 -6.86 -5.43 -0.12
C ASP A 114 -7.79 -5.85 1.02
N GLN A 115 -7.87 -5.14 2.13
CA GLN A 115 -8.77 -5.46 3.24
C GLN A 115 -10.17 -4.86 3.05
N SER A 116 -11.16 -5.41 3.80
CA SER A 116 -12.53 -4.94 3.75
C SER A 116 -12.67 -3.55 4.37
N PRO A 117 -13.43 -2.63 3.73
CA PRO A 117 -13.84 -1.38 4.36
C PRO A 117 -14.67 -1.64 5.63
N ILE A 118 -14.82 -0.63 6.48
CA ILE A 118 -15.76 -0.69 7.60
C ILE A 118 -17.21 -0.43 7.10
N LYS A 119 -18.23 -0.90 7.86
CA LYS A 119 -19.65 -0.82 7.44
C LYS A 119 -20.08 0.59 7.03
N LYS A 120 -19.65 1.61 7.75
CA LYS A 120 -20.00 3.04 7.51
C LYS A 120 -19.35 3.68 6.29
N ASN A 121 -18.30 3.05 5.71
CA ASN A 121 -17.59 3.65 4.59
C ASN A 121 -18.28 3.37 3.27
N LYS A 122 -18.26 4.34 2.36
CA LYS A 122 -18.64 4.11 0.95
C LYS A 122 -17.72 3.04 0.36
N LYS A 123 -18.31 2.10 -0.37
CA LYS A 123 -17.65 0.94 -0.95
C LYS A 123 -17.74 0.99 -2.46
N SER A 124 -16.75 0.41 -3.11
CA SER A 124 -16.79 0.07 -4.53
C SER A 124 -16.68 -1.44 -4.66
N TRP A 125 -17.44 -2.06 -5.56
CA TRP A 125 -17.54 -3.50 -5.68
C TRP A 125 -16.83 -3.99 -6.95
N ARG A 126 -16.07 -5.06 -6.82
CA ARG A 126 -15.46 -5.81 -7.93
C ARG A 126 -15.45 -7.29 -7.58
N ILE A 127 -15.31 -8.13 -8.59
CA ILE A 127 -15.09 -9.56 -8.39
C ILE A 127 -13.61 -9.79 -8.05
N LEU A 128 -13.33 -10.48 -6.97
CA LEU A 128 -12.00 -10.96 -6.56
C LEU A 128 -12.13 -12.45 -6.21
N LEU A 129 -11.35 -13.30 -6.88
CA LEU A 129 -11.37 -14.77 -6.69
C LEU A 129 -12.80 -15.33 -6.82
N ASN A 130 -13.50 -14.91 -7.87
CA ASN A 130 -14.90 -15.29 -8.19
C ASN A 130 -15.94 -14.87 -7.14
N GLN A 131 -15.63 -13.92 -6.25
CA GLN A 131 -16.55 -13.45 -5.22
C GLN A 131 -16.77 -11.94 -5.28
N ASP A 132 -18.01 -11.49 -5.13
CA ASP A 132 -18.33 -10.08 -4.94
C ASP A 132 -17.60 -9.52 -3.74
N THR A 133 -16.77 -8.51 -3.99
CA THR A 133 -15.82 -8.02 -3.00
C THR A 133 -15.89 -6.50 -2.86
N ALA A 134 -16.13 -6.06 -1.63
CA ALA A 134 -16.13 -4.63 -1.29
C ALA A 134 -14.70 -4.09 -1.14
N PHE A 135 -14.40 -2.98 -1.80
CA PHE A 135 -13.13 -2.25 -1.72
C PHE A 135 -13.32 -0.84 -1.19
N PHE A 136 -12.24 -0.25 -0.69
CA PHE A 136 -12.24 1.16 -0.29
C PHE A 136 -12.42 2.06 -1.52
N LYS A 137 -13.42 2.95 -1.47
CA LYS A 137 -13.64 3.95 -2.52
C LYS A 137 -12.44 4.89 -2.72
N SER A 138 -11.55 4.98 -1.74
CA SER A 138 -10.32 5.77 -1.81
C SER A 138 -9.38 5.32 -2.93
N VAL A 139 -9.42 4.07 -3.37
CA VAL A 139 -8.63 3.57 -4.51
C VAL A 139 -8.99 4.30 -5.81
N GLU A 140 -10.27 4.64 -6.00
CA GLU A 140 -10.75 5.40 -7.17
C GLU A 140 -10.59 6.91 -6.99
N TYR A 141 -10.72 7.39 -5.76
CA TYR A 141 -10.78 8.82 -5.45
C TYR A 141 -9.40 9.48 -5.30
N LEU A 142 -8.45 8.82 -4.62
CA LEU A 142 -7.14 9.40 -4.33
C LEU A 142 -6.31 9.71 -5.60
N PRO A 143 -6.29 8.88 -6.64
CA PRO A 143 -5.59 9.19 -7.88
C PRO A 143 -6.01 10.54 -8.47
N ARG A 144 -7.32 10.79 -8.51
CA ARG A 144 -7.90 12.03 -9.05
C ARG A 144 -7.57 13.22 -8.16
N LEU A 145 -7.77 13.07 -6.83
CA LEU A 145 -7.46 14.14 -5.86
C LEU A 145 -6.00 14.57 -5.92
N LEU A 146 -5.10 13.61 -6.06
CA LEU A 146 -3.66 13.85 -6.06
C LEU A 146 -3.15 14.27 -7.43
N ASN A 147 -3.89 14.00 -8.51
CA ASN A 147 -3.39 14.07 -9.89
C ASN A 147 -2.07 13.29 -10.02
N SER A 148 -2.08 12.02 -9.63
CA SER A 148 -0.87 11.21 -9.41
C SER A 148 -0.69 10.11 -10.46
N HIS A 149 0.56 9.70 -10.65
CA HIS A 149 0.86 8.37 -11.19
C HIS A 149 0.43 7.32 -10.18
N VAL A 150 -0.17 6.23 -10.63
CA VAL A 150 -0.64 5.13 -9.77
C VAL A 150 0.13 3.88 -10.09
N TYR A 151 0.78 3.30 -9.10
CA TYR A 151 1.53 2.06 -9.23
C TYR A 151 0.95 0.98 -8.32
N PHE A 152 1.03 -0.26 -8.77
CA PHE A 152 0.86 -1.44 -7.94
C PHE A 152 2.23 -1.92 -7.48
N ALA A 153 2.46 -1.99 -6.18
CA ALA A 153 3.67 -2.58 -5.62
C ALA A 153 3.41 -4.05 -5.31
N SER A 154 4.05 -4.94 -6.05
CA SER A 154 4.09 -6.37 -5.75
C SER A 154 5.39 -6.72 -5.03
N MET A 155 5.29 -7.64 -4.08
CA MET A 155 6.44 -8.21 -3.39
C MET A 155 6.42 -9.73 -3.53
N GLU A 156 7.55 -10.31 -3.88
CA GLU A 156 7.73 -11.75 -4.05
C GLU A 156 8.87 -12.23 -3.16
N ARG A 157 8.68 -13.40 -2.54
CA ARG A 157 9.72 -14.07 -1.77
C ARG A 157 10.61 -14.91 -2.69
N LEU A 158 11.88 -14.50 -2.83
CA LEU A 158 12.88 -15.22 -3.60
C LEU A 158 13.43 -16.43 -2.84
N SER A 159 13.66 -16.24 -1.54
CA SER A 159 14.09 -17.28 -0.60
C SER A 159 13.80 -16.81 0.82
N ARG A 160 14.10 -17.64 1.82
CA ARG A 160 13.89 -17.27 3.23
C ARG A 160 14.57 -15.94 3.58
N GLY A 161 13.76 -14.92 3.91
CA GLY A 161 14.22 -13.58 4.29
C GLY A 161 14.84 -12.76 3.17
N LYS A 162 14.60 -13.13 1.89
CA LYS A 162 15.00 -12.35 0.71
C LYS A 162 13.80 -12.13 -0.22
N TYR A 163 13.63 -10.93 -0.68
CA TYR A 163 12.46 -10.47 -1.42
C TYR A 163 12.83 -9.60 -2.60
N SER A 164 12.03 -9.69 -3.66
CA SER A 164 12.01 -8.71 -4.73
C SER A 164 10.75 -7.87 -4.69
N VAL A 165 10.86 -6.63 -5.10
CA VAL A 165 9.73 -5.69 -5.21
C VAL A 165 9.73 -5.11 -6.60
N LYS A 166 8.54 -5.07 -7.20
CA LYS A 166 8.28 -4.46 -8.50
C LYS A 166 7.15 -3.44 -8.40
N PHE A 167 7.29 -2.33 -9.14
CA PHE A 167 6.25 -1.31 -9.27
C PHE A 167 5.68 -1.34 -10.70
N ASP A 168 4.44 -1.77 -10.83
CA ASP A 168 3.74 -1.79 -12.12
C ASP A 168 2.84 -0.57 -12.26
N LEU A 169 3.05 0.24 -13.29
CA LEU A 169 2.21 1.41 -13.56
C LEU A 169 0.78 0.97 -13.88
N ILE A 170 -0.17 1.50 -13.11
CA ILE A 170 -1.62 1.34 -13.35
C ILE A 170 -2.15 2.50 -14.18
N SER A 171 -1.84 3.74 -13.81
CA SER A 171 -2.42 4.93 -14.44
C SER A 171 -1.49 6.12 -14.33
N THR A 172 -1.60 7.03 -15.30
CA THR A 172 -0.96 8.35 -15.27
C THR A 172 -1.99 9.43 -14.88
N PRO A 173 -1.56 10.64 -14.49
CA PRO A 173 -2.47 11.74 -14.16
C PRO A 173 -3.55 11.99 -15.21
N ASN A 174 -3.18 11.97 -16.50
CA ASN A 174 -4.10 12.23 -17.61
C ASN A 174 -5.14 11.12 -17.81
N GLN A 175 -4.87 9.91 -17.31
CA GLN A 175 -5.76 8.75 -17.45
C GLN A 175 -6.70 8.59 -16.25
N ASN A 176 -6.43 9.22 -15.10
CA ASN A 176 -7.13 8.97 -13.84
C ASN A 176 -8.65 9.24 -13.87
N LEU A 177 -9.13 10.07 -14.78
CA LEU A 177 -10.56 10.35 -14.92
C LEU A 177 -11.30 9.24 -15.69
N ASN A 178 -10.66 8.63 -16.67
CA ASN A 178 -11.29 7.72 -17.64
C ASN A 178 -10.93 6.24 -17.39
N LYS A 179 -9.91 5.96 -16.60
CA LYS A 179 -9.44 4.60 -16.33
C LYS A 179 -10.10 4.03 -15.07
N ASP A 180 -10.56 2.79 -15.15
CA ASP A 180 -11.01 2.03 -13.98
C ASP A 180 -9.82 1.49 -13.19
N ILE A 181 -9.25 2.37 -12.34
CA ILE A 181 -8.07 2.08 -11.52
C ILE A 181 -8.34 0.93 -10.55
N LEU A 182 -9.57 0.85 -10.02
CA LEU A 182 -9.92 -0.22 -9.08
C LEU A 182 -9.91 -1.59 -9.78
N SER A 183 -10.47 -1.70 -10.98
CA SER A 183 -10.44 -2.97 -11.72
C SER A 183 -9.02 -3.39 -12.06
N GLU A 184 -8.14 -2.46 -12.45
CA GLU A 184 -6.73 -2.77 -12.69
C GLU A 184 -6.00 -3.20 -11.41
N TYR A 185 -6.26 -2.53 -10.28
CA TYR A 185 -5.73 -2.93 -8.98
C TYR A 185 -6.19 -4.35 -8.62
N VAL A 186 -7.48 -4.64 -8.76
CA VAL A 186 -8.05 -5.95 -8.43
C VAL A 186 -7.46 -7.05 -9.32
N ARG A 187 -7.30 -6.80 -10.61
CA ARG A 187 -6.67 -7.73 -11.55
C ARG A 187 -5.23 -8.08 -11.13
N LYS A 188 -4.43 -7.08 -10.77
CA LYS A 188 -3.04 -7.28 -10.30
C LYS A 188 -3.00 -7.99 -8.95
N LEU A 189 -3.89 -7.63 -8.03
CA LEU A 189 -4.03 -8.27 -6.72
C LEU A 189 -4.40 -9.76 -6.89
N GLU A 190 -5.41 -10.06 -7.70
CA GLU A 190 -5.83 -11.44 -7.95
C GLU A 190 -4.72 -12.27 -8.60
N HIS A 191 -4.02 -11.70 -9.58
CA HIS A 191 -2.86 -12.34 -10.21
C HIS A 191 -1.79 -12.68 -9.15
N GLN A 192 -1.42 -11.73 -8.30
CA GLN A 192 -0.42 -11.93 -7.24
C GLN A 192 -0.86 -13.03 -6.25
N ILE A 193 -2.13 -13.04 -5.83
CA ILE A 193 -2.67 -14.07 -4.93
C ILE A 193 -2.61 -15.45 -5.60
N LYS A 194 -3.03 -15.57 -6.87
CA LYS A 194 -3.00 -16.84 -7.60
C LYS A 194 -1.59 -17.38 -7.81
N GLN A 195 -0.59 -16.51 -7.96
CA GLN A 195 0.81 -16.92 -8.10
C GLN A 195 1.40 -17.49 -6.79
N LYS A 196 1.08 -16.90 -5.65
CA LYS A 196 1.59 -17.28 -4.32
C LYS A 196 0.46 -17.17 -3.27
N PRO A 197 -0.49 -18.10 -3.29
CA PRO A 197 -1.67 -18.04 -2.42
C PRO A 197 -1.31 -18.17 -0.93
N ASP A 198 -0.27 -18.90 -0.60
CA ASP A 198 0.23 -19.07 0.78
C ASP A 198 0.83 -17.81 1.39
N GLU A 199 1.14 -16.81 0.58
CA GLU A 199 1.75 -15.55 1.02
C GLU A 199 0.73 -14.42 1.31
N TRP A 200 -0.55 -14.59 0.95
CA TRP A 200 -1.58 -13.60 1.23
C TRP A 200 -2.17 -13.76 2.62
N LEU A 201 -2.56 -12.63 3.26
CA LEU A 201 -3.09 -12.62 4.62
C LEU A 201 -4.54 -13.14 4.68
N TRP A 202 -4.75 -14.45 4.62
CA TRP A 202 -6.05 -15.10 4.69
C TRP A 202 -6.76 -14.94 6.03
N THR A 203 -6.06 -14.62 7.12
CA THR A 203 -6.65 -14.43 8.45
C THR A 203 -7.57 -13.21 8.55
N HIS A 204 -7.50 -12.29 7.57
CA HIS A 204 -8.46 -11.20 7.47
C HIS A 204 -9.77 -11.70 6.85
N LYS A 205 -10.92 -11.54 7.57
CA LYS A 205 -12.25 -11.87 7.03
C LYS A 205 -12.59 -10.91 5.87
N ARG A 206 -12.17 -11.29 4.64
CA ARG A 206 -12.23 -10.43 3.45
C ARG A 206 -13.68 -10.23 2.96
N TRP A 207 -14.45 -11.31 2.87
CA TRP A 207 -15.82 -11.34 2.35
C TRP A 207 -16.83 -11.31 3.50
N LYS A 208 -16.82 -10.23 4.27
CA LYS A 208 -17.73 -10.05 5.41
C LYS A 208 -18.96 -9.19 5.07
N PHE A 209 -19.04 -8.66 3.87
CA PHE A 209 -20.16 -7.88 3.38
C PHE A 209 -20.67 -8.47 2.08
N THR A 210 -21.99 -8.50 1.92
CA THR A 210 -22.70 -8.72 0.67
C THR A 210 -23.17 -7.37 0.10
N ARG A 211 -23.63 -7.32 -1.15
CA ARG A 211 -24.20 -6.09 -1.72
C ARG A 211 -25.50 -5.68 -1.02
N GLU A 212 -26.17 -6.62 -0.41
CA GLU A 212 -27.44 -6.43 0.32
C GLU A 212 -27.23 -5.79 1.72
N ASP A 213 -26.00 -5.84 2.25
CA ASP A 213 -25.66 -5.28 3.57
C ASP A 213 -25.50 -3.75 3.59
N ILE A 214 -25.91 -3.04 2.51
CA ILE A 214 -25.65 -1.61 2.33
C ILE A 214 -26.95 -0.82 2.29
#